data_9ab281afad02744e818677e6363b278b
#
_entry.id   9ab281afad02744e818677e6363b278b
#
_cell.length_a   1.000
_cell.length_b   1.000
_cell.length_c   1.000
_cell.angle_alpha   90.00
_cell.angle_beta   90.00
_cell.angle_gamma   90.00
#
_symmetry.space_group_name_H-M   'P 1'
#
loop_
_entity.id
_entity.type
_entity.pdbx_description
1 polymer ?
#
loop_
_entity_poly.entity_id
_entity_poly.type
_entity_poly.pdbx_seq_one_letter_code
_entity_poly.pdbx_strand_id
1 'polypeptide(L)'
;SGDARQGAAGGRLDDVDAQVGSRPIGVLFALEGTVHPFVSHPLWLELEALPHAGRIARLQSDPELRRRLVEERHDDERTRWLVSNLDRSFRLGTPVDFEPDPARSLGAVAKAEGRDPCAVALDWLLEDDGRAILYNTFENYYDGNLEVVRELLEDPATVAGIADGGAHVGYICDASSP
;
A
#
# COMPACT_ATOMS: atom_id res chain seq x y z
N SER A 1 -64.38 -14.89 7.69
CA SER A 1 -63.27 -15.88 7.58
C SER A 1 -62.27 -15.38 6.57
N GLY A 2 -61.34 -14.61 7.00
CA GLY A 2 -60.23 -14.11 6.20
C GLY A 2 -58.92 -14.72 6.71
N ASP A 3 -58.38 -15.59 5.89
CA ASP A 3 -57.11 -16.25 6.14
C ASP A 3 -55.96 -15.35 5.68
N ALA A 4 -55.39 -14.63 6.61
CA ALA A 4 -54.19 -13.83 6.35
C ALA A 4 -52.98 -14.76 6.44
N ARG A 5 -52.55 -15.29 5.30
CA ARG A 5 -51.25 -15.96 5.19
C ARG A 5 -50.16 -14.89 5.22
N GLN A 6 -49.53 -14.76 6.39
CA GLN A 6 -48.25 -14.12 6.51
C GLN A 6 -47.21 -14.98 5.79
N GLY A 7 -46.82 -14.52 4.58
CA GLY A 7 -45.68 -15.04 3.90
C GLY A 7 -44.43 -14.61 4.68
N ALA A 8 -43.80 -15.54 5.39
CA ALA A 8 -42.43 -15.36 5.86
C ALA A 8 -41.54 -15.22 4.62
N ALA A 9 -41.00 -14.05 4.40
CA ALA A 9 -39.91 -13.83 3.46
C ALA A 9 -38.67 -14.57 4.01
N GLY A 10 -38.57 -15.84 3.64
CA GLY A 10 -37.29 -16.55 3.77
C GLY A 10 -36.35 -15.97 2.70
N GLY A 11 -35.57 -14.99 3.07
CA GLY A 11 -34.44 -14.57 2.26
C GLY A 11 -33.54 -15.79 2.05
N ARG A 12 -33.38 -16.20 0.82
CA ARG A 12 -32.41 -17.23 0.44
C ARG A 12 -31.04 -16.64 0.69
N LEU A 13 -30.12 -17.42 1.24
CA LEU A 13 -28.68 -17.10 1.29
C LEU A 13 -28.08 -16.94 -0.12
N ASP A 14 -28.87 -17.25 -1.15
CA ASP A 14 -28.51 -17.16 -2.58
C ASP A 14 -28.57 -15.72 -3.15
N ASP A 15 -28.99 -14.72 -2.36
CA ASP A 15 -29.10 -13.31 -2.75
C ASP A 15 -27.99 -12.42 -2.14
N VAL A 16 -26.83 -13.00 -1.83
CA VAL A 16 -25.68 -12.23 -1.30
C VAL A 16 -24.65 -12.09 -2.40
N ASP A 17 -24.52 -10.89 -2.95
CA ASP A 17 -23.46 -10.55 -3.88
C ASP A 17 -22.18 -10.18 -3.12
N ALA A 18 -21.05 -10.78 -3.49
CA ALA A 18 -19.75 -10.42 -2.97
C ALA A 18 -19.25 -9.15 -3.67
N GLN A 19 -18.71 -8.20 -2.89
CA GLN A 19 -18.05 -7.01 -3.47
C GLN A 19 -16.62 -7.35 -3.86
N VAL A 20 -16.21 -6.92 -5.06
CA VAL A 20 -14.88 -7.13 -5.61
C VAL A 20 -14.27 -5.79 -5.99
N GLY A 21 -13.10 -5.48 -5.45
CA GLY A 21 -12.31 -4.33 -5.87
C GLY A 21 -11.78 -4.55 -7.29
N SER A 22 -12.00 -3.58 -8.18
CA SER A 22 -11.66 -3.67 -9.61
C SER A 22 -10.18 -3.46 -9.91
N ARG A 23 -9.34 -3.26 -8.89
CA ARG A 23 -7.91 -2.95 -9.00
C ARG A 23 -7.16 -3.44 -7.76
N PRO A 24 -5.82 -3.39 -7.75
CA PRO A 24 -5.06 -3.70 -6.55
C PRO A 24 -5.45 -2.78 -5.40
N ILE A 25 -5.60 -3.33 -4.21
CA ILE A 25 -5.76 -2.57 -2.99
C ILE A 25 -4.36 -2.38 -2.40
N GLY A 26 -4.01 -1.15 -2.08
CA GLY A 26 -2.67 -0.85 -1.60
C GLY A 26 -2.63 0.28 -0.58
N VAL A 27 -1.46 0.45 -0.01
CA VAL A 27 -1.12 1.56 0.90
C VAL A 27 -0.10 2.46 0.22
N LEU A 28 -0.28 3.76 0.37
CA LEU A 28 0.67 4.74 -0.15
C LEU A 28 1.71 5.06 0.92
N PHE A 29 2.99 4.87 0.61
CA PHE A 29 4.11 5.25 1.46
C PHE A 29 4.66 6.60 1.00
N ALA A 30 4.80 7.53 1.94
CA ALA A 30 5.38 8.85 1.70
C ALA A 30 6.08 9.36 2.94
N LEU A 31 7.21 10.08 2.78
CA LEU A 31 7.95 10.66 3.91
C LEU A 31 7.21 11.85 4.58
N GLU A 32 6.23 12.44 3.91
CA GLU A 32 5.31 13.41 4.50
C GLU A 32 4.08 12.75 5.14
N GLY A 33 3.87 11.46 4.84
CA GLY A 33 2.73 10.70 5.33
C GLY A 33 2.97 10.09 6.71
N THR A 34 1.93 9.42 7.20
CA THR A 34 1.96 8.69 8.48
C THR A 34 2.44 7.24 8.33
N VAL A 35 2.68 6.79 7.09
CA VAL A 35 3.07 5.41 6.77
C VAL A 35 4.22 5.38 5.79
N HIS A 36 5.32 4.81 6.22
CA HIS A 36 6.49 4.46 5.41
C HIS A 36 7.40 3.52 6.21
N PRO A 37 8.37 2.84 5.59
CA PRO A 37 9.18 1.81 6.26
C PRO A 37 9.99 2.27 7.48
N PHE A 38 10.19 3.58 7.64
CA PHE A 38 11.03 4.17 8.69
C PHE A 38 10.22 4.85 9.80
N VAL A 39 8.90 4.83 9.76
CA VAL A 39 7.99 5.65 10.61
C VAL A 39 8.21 5.48 12.11
N SER A 40 8.60 4.28 12.56
CA SER A 40 8.85 3.98 13.98
C SER A 40 10.35 4.00 14.33
N HIS A 41 11.23 4.27 13.37
CA HIS A 41 12.67 4.21 13.60
C HIS A 41 13.13 5.39 14.49
N PRO A 42 13.92 5.16 15.57
CA PRO A 42 14.34 6.22 16.49
C PRO A 42 14.99 7.41 15.79
N LEU A 43 15.86 7.16 14.82
CA LEU A 43 16.50 8.24 14.04
C LEU A 43 15.49 9.02 13.19
N TRP A 44 14.43 8.37 12.70
CA TRP A 44 13.37 9.06 11.99
C TRP A 44 12.57 9.96 12.93
N LEU A 45 12.21 9.46 14.11
CA LEU A 45 11.50 10.23 15.13
C LEU A 45 12.29 11.49 15.57
N GLU A 46 13.62 11.41 15.62
CA GLU A 46 14.47 12.60 15.84
C GLU A 46 14.35 13.60 14.67
N LEU A 47 14.27 13.10 13.44
CA LEU A 47 14.12 13.95 12.26
C LEU A 47 12.74 14.61 12.16
N GLU A 48 11.70 14.01 12.75
CA GLU A 48 10.34 14.59 12.74
C GLU A 48 10.25 15.95 13.43
N ALA A 49 11.20 16.29 14.31
CA ALA A 49 11.30 17.62 14.88
C ALA A 49 11.65 18.70 13.85
N LEU A 50 12.16 18.32 12.68
CA LEU A 50 12.53 19.23 11.60
C LEU A 50 11.34 19.42 10.63
N PRO A 51 11.20 20.60 10.01
CA PRO A 51 10.32 20.75 8.84
C PRO A 51 10.72 19.77 7.75
N HIS A 52 9.77 19.39 6.88
CA HIS A 52 10.01 18.41 5.80
C HIS A 52 11.29 18.70 5.00
N ALA A 53 11.45 19.90 4.46
CA ALA A 53 12.66 20.29 3.71
C ALA A 53 13.96 20.10 4.51
N GLY A 54 13.92 20.34 5.82
CA GLY A 54 15.07 20.13 6.70
C GLY A 54 15.39 18.64 6.88
N ARG A 55 14.36 17.79 7.03
CA ARG A 55 14.53 16.33 7.07
C ARG A 55 15.20 15.81 5.80
N ILE A 56 14.66 16.22 4.65
CA ILE A 56 15.17 15.78 3.35
C ILE A 56 16.60 16.25 3.13
N ALA A 57 16.91 17.53 3.39
CA ALA A 57 18.26 18.05 3.31
C ALA A 57 19.23 17.29 4.21
N ARG A 58 18.80 16.93 5.43
CA ARG A 58 19.62 16.14 6.36
C ARG A 58 19.90 14.75 5.81
N LEU A 59 18.88 14.06 5.30
CA LEU A 59 19.03 12.73 4.70
C LEU A 59 19.87 12.76 3.43
N GLN A 60 19.76 13.79 2.60
CA GLN A 60 20.56 13.93 1.38
C GLN A 60 22.04 14.24 1.67
N SER A 61 22.33 15.00 2.72
CA SER A 61 23.69 15.44 3.07
C SER A 61 24.46 14.50 3.98
N ASP A 62 23.80 13.54 4.63
CA ASP A 62 24.39 12.64 5.62
C ASP A 62 24.26 11.16 5.22
N PRO A 63 25.22 10.61 4.45
CA PRO A 63 25.21 9.21 4.04
C PRO A 63 25.26 8.24 5.23
N GLU A 64 25.89 8.62 6.35
CA GLU A 64 25.96 7.77 7.53
C GLU A 64 24.60 7.66 8.21
N LEU A 65 23.85 8.75 8.31
CA LEU A 65 22.49 8.74 8.81
C LEU A 65 21.60 7.83 7.96
N ARG A 66 21.71 7.91 6.63
CA ARG A 66 20.97 7.02 5.70
C ARG A 66 21.34 5.56 5.91
N ARG A 67 22.63 5.26 6.02
CA ARG A 67 23.11 3.90 6.28
C ARG A 67 22.51 3.34 7.57
N ARG A 68 22.59 4.11 8.65
CA ARG A 68 22.06 3.73 9.96
C ARG A 68 20.54 3.54 9.93
N LEU A 69 19.80 4.41 9.24
CA LEU A 69 18.35 4.30 9.10
C LEU A 69 17.92 2.98 8.40
N VAL A 70 18.76 2.47 7.50
CA VAL A 70 18.52 1.20 6.79
C VAL A 70 19.00 -0.01 7.60
N GLU A 71 20.18 0.05 8.22
CA GLU A 71 20.82 -1.09 8.85
C GLU A 71 20.40 -1.31 10.31
N GLU A 72 20.17 -0.22 11.07
CA GLU A 72 19.74 -0.28 12.46
C GLU A 72 18.21 -0.47 12.54
N ARG A 73 17.72 -1.62 12.07
CA ARG A 73 16.27 -1.91 12.01
C ARG A 73 15.64 -1.85 13.39
N HIS A 74 14.58 -1.09 13.50
CA HIS A 74 13.75 -1.07 14.69
C HIS A 74 12.73 -2.21 14.63
N ASP A 75 12.80 -3.12 15.61
CA ASP A 75 11.96 -4.33 15.63
C ASP A 75 10.65 -4.09 16.39
N ASP A 76 9.77 -3.27 15.82
CA ASP A 76 8.38 -3.16 16.27
C ASP A 76 7.43 -3.83 15.27
N GLU A 77 6.23 -4.20 15.72
CA GLU A 77 5.26 -4.94 14.92
C GLU A 77 4.84 -4.18 13.65
N ARG A 78 4.63 -2.87 13.75
CA ARG A 78 4.21 -2.02 12.65
C ARG A 78 5.28 -1.94 11.57
N THR A 79 6.52 -1.64 11.94
CA THR A 79 7.65 -1.59 11.01
C THR A 79 7.89 -2.95 10.37
N ARG A 80 7.81 -4.03 11.14
CA ARG A 80 7.96 -5.40 10.62
C ARG A 80 6.94 -5.70 9.52
N TRP A 81 5.67 -5.36 9.75
CA TRP A 81 4.62 -5.55 8.75
C TRP A 81 4.87 -4.72 7.48
N LEU A 82 5.22 -3.44 7.62
CA LEU A 82 5.52 -2.54 6.50
C LEU A 82 6.70 -3.05 5.65
N VAL A 83 7.77 -3.48 6.31
CA VAL A 83 8.98 -3.96 5.64
C VAL A 83 8.76 -5.33 4.99
N SER A 84 7.97 -6.23 5.59
CA SER A 84 7.69 -7.56 5.03
C SER A 84 6.94 -7.52 3.69
N ASN A 85 6.23 -6.44 3.41
CA ASN A 85 5.48 -6.24 2.16
C ASN A 85 6.16 -5.26 1.20
N LEU A 86 7.33 -4.73 1.55
CA LEU A 86 8.00 -3.66 0.82
C LEU A 86 8.35 -4.04 -0.63
N ASP A 87 8.66 -5.31 -0.87
CA ASP A 87 9.02 -5.84 -2.20
C ASP A 87 7.94 -5.60 -3.27
N ARG A 88 6.69 -5.44 -2.84
CA ARG A 88 5.51 -5.22 -3.70
C ARG A 88 5.20 -3.74 -3.91
N SER A 89 6.13 -2.87 -3.59
CA SER A 89 5.99 -1.43 -3.81
C SER A 89 6.43 -1.05 -5.21
N PHE A 90 5.75 -0.06 -5.75
CA PHE A 90 6.05 0.56 -7.05
C PHE A 90 6.10 2.07 -6.87
N ARG A 91 6.86 2.77 -7.73
CA ARG A 91 6.75 4.23 -7.80
C ARG A 91 5.35 4.62 -8.30
N LEU A 92 4.67 5.48 -7.59
CA LEU A 92 3.38 6.00 -8.04
C LEU A 92 3.61 6.98 -9.19
N GLY A 93 3.15 6.60 -10.37
CA GLY A 93 3.24 7.42 -11.58
C GLY A 93 2.02 8.33 -11.78
N THR A 94 2.11 9.20 -12.79
CA THR A 94 0.97 10.00 -13.26
C THR A 94 0.87 9.84 -14.78
N PRO A 95 -0.18 9.22 -15.34
CA PRO A 95 -1.30 8.57 -14.61
C PRO A 95 -0.87 7.38 -13.75
N VAL A 96 -1.72 7.01 -12.80
CA VAL A 96 -1.49 5.81 -11.98
C VAL A 96 -1.63 4.57 -12.85
N ASP A 97 -0.64 3.69 -12.77
CA ASP A 97 -0.67 2.36 -13.37
C ASP A 97 -1.16 1.36 -12.32
N PHE A 98 -2.35 0.81 -12.50
CA PHE A 98 -2.94 -0.18 -11.59
C PHE A 98 -2.56 -1.62 -11.90
N GLU A 99 -1.82 -1.85 -12.98
CA GLU A 99 -1.24 -3.14 -13.33
C GLU A 99 0.25 -2.98 -13.66
N PRO A 100 1.05 -2.46 -12.68
CA PRO A 100 2.45 -2.16 -12.93
C PRO A 100 3.24 -3.46 -13.18
N ASP A 101 4.14 -3.44 -14.16
CA ASP A 101 5.04 -4.57 -14.46
C ASP A 101 5.78 -5.04 -13.18
N PRO A 102 5.62 -6.31 -12.75
CA PRO A 102 6.32 -6.86 -11.59
C PRO A 102 7.85 -6.70 -11.62
N ALA A 103 8.44 -6.66 -12.82
CA ALA A 103 9.87 -6.40 -12.98
C ALA A 103 10.30 -5.00 -12.52
N ARG A 104 9.35 -4.07 -12.39
CA ARG A 104 9.57 -2.71 -11.88
C ARG A 104 9.29 -2.57 -10.40
N SER A 105 8.89 -3.65 -9.72
CA SER A 105 8.68 -3.64 -8.27
C SER A 105 9.98 -3.33 -7.52
N LEU A 106 9.85 -2.77 -6.34
CA LEU A 106 10.98 -2.47 -5.47
C LEU A 106 11.82 -3.72 -5.18
N GLY A 107 11.17 -4.85 -4.91
CA GLY A 107 11.86 -6.13 -4.69
C GLY A 107 12.64 -6.61 -5.92
N ALA A 108 12.07 -6.47 -7.13
CA ALA A 108 12.76 -6.85 -8.36
C ALA A 108 13.99 -5.96 -8.60
N VAL A 109 13.86 -4.65 -8.38
CA VAL A 109 14.98 -3.69 -8.51
C VAL A 109 16.05 -3.96 -7.46
N ALA A 110 15.67 -4.12 -6.19
CA ALA A 110 16.61 -4.42 -5.10
C ALA A 110 17.41 -5.69 -5.38
N LYS A 111 16.73 -6.75 -5.85
CA LYS A 111 17.37 -8.00 -6.24
C LYS A 111 18.33 -7.82 -7.42
N ALA A 112 17.93 -7.10 -8.46
CA ALA A 112 18.77 -6.85 -9.64
C ALA A 112 20.03 -6.03 -9.31
N GLU A 113 19.90 -5.09 -8.37
CA GLU A 113 21.02 -4.24 -7.91
C GLU A 113 21.85 -4.87 -6.78
N GLY A 114 21.40 -5.98 -6.19
CA GLY A 114 22.04 -6.59 -5.03
C GLY A 114 22.00 -5.72 -3.79
N ARG A 115 20.92 -4.94 -3.62
CA ARG A 115 20.75 -3.94 -2.55
C ARG A 115 19.67 -4.35 -1.54
N ASP A 116 19.76 -3.79 -0.35
CA ASP A 116 18.70 -3.93 0.66
C ASP A 116 17.42 -3.23 0.16
N PRO A 117 16.23 -3.87 0.23
CA PRO A 117 14.96 -3.24 -0.18
C PRO A 117 14.67 -1.92 0.55
N CYS A 118 15.02 -1.79 1.84
CA CYS A 118 14.84 -0.54 2.57
C CYS A 118 15.74 0.58 2.03
N ALA A 119 16.96 0.25 1.55
CA ALA A 119 17.83 1.23 0.92
C ALA A 119 17.25 1.75 -0.39
N VAL A 120 16.69 0.84 -1.21
CA VAL A 120 16.00 1.22 -2.45
C VAL A 120 14.75 2.04 -2.15
N ALA A 121 13.97 1.64 -1.14
CA ALA A 121 12.80 2.40 -0.71
C ALA A 121 13.15 3.82 -0.28
N LEU A 122 14.23 3.98 0.50
CA LEU A 122 14.67 5.29 0.95
C LEU A 122 15.09 6.18 -0.23
N ASP A 123 15.81 5.62 -1.20
CA ASP A 123 16.21 6.36 -2.40
C ASP A 123 14.98 6.83 -3.19
N TRP A 124 14.02 5.94 -3.42
CA TRP A 124 12.80 6.27 -4.15
C TRP A 124 11.95 7.31 -3.40
N LEU A 125 11.81 7.18 -2.09
CA LEU A 125 11.06 8.14 -1.28
C LEU A 125 11.73 9.52 -1.20
N LEU A 126 13.05 9.60 -1.43
CA LEU A 126 13.80 10.86 -1.50
C LEU A 126 13.71 11.54 -2.87
N GLU A 127 13.18 10.89 -3.90
CA GLU A 127 12.91 11.51 -5.20
C GLU A 127 11.93 12.68 -5.04
N ASP A 128 11.91 13.60 -5.97
CA ASP A 128 11.04 14.79 -5.98
C ASP A 128 11.08 15.58 -4.65
N ASP A 129 12.29 15.86 -4.17
CA ASP A 129 12.52 16.55 -2.89
C ASP A 129 11.80 15.85 -1.70
N GLY A 130 11.77 14.53 -1.71
CA GLY A 130 11.16 13.70 -0.67
C GLY A 130 9.63 13.65 -0.73
N ARG A 131 9.02 14.04 -1.84
CA ARG A 131 7.57 13.98 -2.08
C ARG A 131 7.14 12.78 -2.90
N ALA A 132 8.08 11.97 -3.35
CA ALA A 132 7.75 10.75 -4.07
C ALA A 132 6.87 9.83 -3.22
N ILE A 133 5.95 9.17 -3.88
CA ILE A 133 5.00 8.25 -3.26
C ILE A 133 5.26 6.86 -3.82
N LEU A 134 5.28 5.86 -2.93
CA LEU A 134 5.27 4.46 -3.34
C LEU A 134 3.87 3.89 -3.16
N TYR A 135 3.44 3.13 -4.15
CA TYR A 135 2.21 2.35 -4.11
C TYR A 135 2.58 0.92 -3.72
N ASN A 136 2.25 0.54 -2.50
CA ASN A 136 2.46 -0.82 -2.00
C ASN A 136 1.19 -1.63 -2.18
N THR A 137 1.20 -2.58 -3.12
CA THR A 137 0.07 -3.47 -3.40
C THR A 137 0.05 -4.63 -2.42
N PHE A 138 -1.09 -4.93 -1.78
CA PHE A 138 -1.20 -6.08 -0.88
C PHE A 138 -2.40 -6.99 -1.15
N GLU A 139 -3.48 -6.48 -1.75
CA GLU A 139 -4.62 -7.28 -2.16
C GLU A 139 -4.83 -7.19 -3.67
N ASN A 140 -5.43 -8.21 -4.26
CA ASN A 140 -5.80 -8.28 -5.69
C ASN A 140 -4.64 -8.19 -6.69
N TYR A 141 -3.38 -8.33 -6.25
CA TYR A 141 -2.21 -8.23 -7.12
C TYR A 141 -1.08 -9.19 -6.70
N TYR A 142 -1.42 -10.34 -6.13
CA TYR A 142 -0.42 -11.31 -5.64
C TYR A 142 0.41 -11.92 -6.76
N ASP A 143 -0.21 -12.20 -7.90
CA ASP A 143 0.43 -12.84 -9.05
C ASP A 143 1.06 -11.84 -10.04
N GLY A 144 1.05 -10.54 -9.71
CA GLY A 144 1.58 -9.48 -10.56
C GLY A 144 0.76 -9.22 -11.81
N ASN A 145 -0.54 -9.53 -11.76
CA ASN A 145 -1.53 -9.25 -12.80
C ASN A 145 -2.93 -9.17 -12.19
N LEU A 146 -3.93 -8.76 -12.96
CA LEU A 146 -5.32 -8.62 -12.54
C LEU A 146 -6.23 -9.77 -13.01
N GLU A 147 -5.69 -10.91 -13.42
CA GLU A 147 -6.50 -12.05 -13.90
C GLU A 147 -7.50 -12.53 -12.85
N VAL A 148 -7.08 -12.65 -11.58
CA VAL A 148 -7.98 -13.04 -10.49
C VAL A 148 -9.13 -12.04 -10.31
N VAL A 149 -8.84 -10.74 -10.47
CA VAL A 149 -9.88 -9.69 -10.42
C VAL A 149 -10.84 -9.83 -11.58
N ARG A 150 -10.33 -10.07 -12.79
CA ARG A 150 -11.17 -10.32 -13.97
C ARG A 150 -12.10 -11.51 -13.76
N GLU A 151 -11.56 -12.64 -13.31
CA GLU A 151 -12.37 -13.84 -13.02
C GLU A 151 -13.44 -13.58 -11.97
N LEU A 152 -13.10 -12.88 -10.89
CA LEU A 152 -14.04 -12.52 -9.84
C LEU A 152 -15.16 -11.59 -10.36
N LEU A 153 -14.83 -10.61 -11.21
CA LEU A 153 -15.82 -9.68 -11.78
C LEU A 153 -16.70 -10.30 -12.86
N GLU A 154 -16.30 -11.42 -13.45
CA GLU A 154 -17.11 -12.19 -14.39
C GLU A 154 -18.10 -13.13 -13.69
N ASP A 155 -17.94 -13.39 -12.39
CA ASP A 155 -18.86 -14.22 -11.61
C ASP A 155 -20.19 -13.48 -11.39
N PRO A 156 -21.35 -14.09 -11.75
CA PRO A 156 -22.66 -13.46 -11.60
C PRO A 156 -23.07 -13.22 -10.13
N ALA A 157 -22.38 -13.80 -9.17
CA ALA A 157 -22.60 -13.58 -7.73
C ALA A 157 -21.72 -12.47 -7.16
N THR A 158 -21.06 -11.67 -8.02
CA THR A 158 -20.21 -10.55 -7.58
C THR A 158 -20.68 -9.23 -8.17
N VAL A 159 -20.35 -8.15 -7.45
CA VAL A 159 -20.52 -6.76 -7.90
C VAL A 159 -19.21 -6.01 -7.75
N ALA A 160 -18.89 -5.17 -8.74
CA ALA A 160 -17.72 -4.31 -8.63
C ALA A 160 -17.95 -3.24 -7.54
N GLY A 161 -16.99 -3.08 -6.68
CA GLY A 161 -16.99 -2.01 -5.68
C GLY A 161 -16.29 -2.44 -4.40
N ILE A 162 -15.67 -1.45 -3.76
CA ILE A 162 -15.14 -1.55 -2.40
C ILE A 162 -15.23 -0.17 -1.76
N ALA A 163 -15.64 -0.09 -0.51
CA ALA A 163 -16.00 1.18 0.13
C ALA A 163 -15.34 1.36 1.50
N ASP A 164 -14.08 0.95 1.66
CA ASP A 164 -13.31 1.16 2.90
C ASP A 164 -12.67 2.55 2.98
N GLY A 165 -12.99 3.44 2.05
CA GLY A 165 -12.50 4.80 2.04
C GLY A 165 -12.81 5.53 3.34
N GLY A 166 -11.77 6.01 4.04
CA GLY A 166 -11.91 6.72 5.31
C GLY A 166 -11.97 5.84 6.56
N ALA A 167 -11.98 4.50 6.43
CA ALA A 167 -11.98 3.58 7.58
C ALA A 167 -10.68 3.62 8.37
N HIS A 168 -9.57 3.97 7.71
CA HIS A 168 -8.23 3.97 8.28
C HIS A 168 -7.69 5.39 8.42
N VAL A 169 -8.05 6.08 9.50
CA VAL A 169 -7.57 7.43 9.80
C VAL A 169 -6.04 7.44 9.89
N GLY A 170 -5.39 8.31 9.11
CA GLY A 170 -3.92 8.42 9.05
C GLY A 170 -3.24 7.47 8.06
N TYR A 171 -3.98 6.58 7.40
CA TYR A 171 -3.47 5.78 6.29
C TYR A 171 -4.07 6.28 4.98
N ILE A 172 -3.21 6.49 3.98
CA ILE A 172 -3.70 6.68 2.62
C ILE A 172 -3.81 5.29 2.02
N CYS A 173 -5.02 4.74 2.07
CA CYS A 173 -5.33 3.42 1.55
C CYS A 173 -6.15 3.57 0.26
N ASP A 174 -5.68 2.95 -0.82
CA ASP A 174 -6.42 2.91 -2.09
C ASP A 174 -7.40 1.72 -2.08
N ALA A 175 -8.38 1.79 -1.17
CA ALA A 175 -9.38 0.75 -0.95
C ALA A 175 -10.79 1.20 -1.36
N SER A 176 -10.91 2.33 -2.06
CA SER A 176 -12.19 2.85 -2.52
C SER A 176 -12.25 2.85 -4.03
N SER A 177 -13.18 2.09 -4.60
CA SER A 177 -13.51 2.15 -6.02
C SER A 177 -15.03 2.09 -6.21
N PRO A 178 -15.58 2.89 -7.14
CA PRO A 178 -17.00 2.85 -7.45
C PRO A 178 -17.42 1.55 -8.11
#